data_1d96c3a60475fec777e069ea5aa1f0ae
#
_entry.id   1d96c3a60475fec777e069ea5aa1f0ae
#
_cell.length_a   1.000
_cell.length_b   1.000
_cell.length_c   1.000
_cell.angle_alpha   90.00
_cell.angle_beta   90.00
_cell.angle_gamma   90.00
#
_symmetry.space_group_name_H-M   'P 1'
#
loop_
_entity.id
_entity.type
_entity.pdbx_description
1 polymer ?
#
loop_
_entity_poly.entity_id
_entity_poly.type
_entity_poly.pdbx_seq_one_letter_code
_entity_poly.pdbx_strand_id
1 'polypeptide(L)'
;MNLRVTGIGVGVLIALALPLAAATAGPLSDEGRGGLLTSLGLRDDERGGGARAEGARPEPKAPETDTRCGPELSSPEGVEAQTCVLGEAGRVWARTYYRNATGRPLDAVLTLMGPAGRTVQIRCPLTAGDEPGTCETPKEAPAGAAQGRGRGLEEYSAVAEFAVPDVNGPLLLRAGSNSEPVTER
;
A
#
# COMPACT_ATOMS: atom_id res chain seq x y z
N MET A 1 28.93 -53.27 10.93
CA MET A 1 28.45 -53.30 12.33
C MET A 1 27.35 -52.27 12.47
N ASN A 2 26.12 -52.76 12.69
CA ASN A 2 24.89 -51.97 12.75
C ASN A 2 24.68 -51.44 14.16
N LEU A 3 24.44 -50.15 14.33
CA LEU A 3 23.84 -49.62 15.56
C LEU A 3 22.56 -48.88 15.20
N ARG A 4 21.45 -49.56 15.44
CA ARG A 4 20.11 -48.98 15.49
C ARG A 4 19.95 -48.32 16.86
N VAL A 5 19.68 -47.00 16.89
CA VAL A 5 19.20 -46.35 18.10
C VAL A 5 17.74 -45.95 17.86
N THR A 6 16.88 -46.70 18.55
CA THR A 6 15.45 -46.44 18.66
C THR A 6 15.26 -45.45 19.81
N GLY A 7 14.91 -44.21 19.51
CA GLY A 7 14.54 -43.20 20.50
C GLY A 7 13.03 -42.98 20.50
N ILE A 8 12.40 -43.38 21.60
CA ILE A 8 10.96 -43.27 21.87
C ILE A 8 10.65 -41.78 22.19
N GLY A 9 9.77 -41.18 21.41
CA GLY A 9 9.28 -39.84 21.64
C GLY A 9 8.22 -39.78 22.73
N VAL A 10 8.36 -38.84 23.64
CA VAL A 10 7.31 -38.43 24.58
C VAL A 10 6.58 -37.26 23.99
N GLY A 11 5.32 -37.47 23.61
CA GLY A 11 4.43 -36.40 23.19
C GLY A 11 3.94 -35.61 24.39
N VAL A 12 4.17 -34.31 24.37
CA VAL A 12 3.53 -33.36 25.29
C VAL A 12 2.42 -32.64 24.54
N LEU A 13 1.19 -33.05 24.81
CA LEU A 13 -0.01 -32.35 24.40
C LEU A 13 -0.26 -31.19 25.39
N ILE A 14 0.07 -29.98 25.01
CA ILE A 14 -0.35 -28.78 25.75
C ILE A 14 -1.63 -28.28 25.08
N ALA A 15 -2.75 -28.60 25.69
CA ALA A 15 -4.03 -27.98 25.35
C ALA A 15 -4.12 -26.61 26.00
N LEU A 16 -3.87 -25.56 25.24
CA LEU A 16 -4.14 -24.17 25.65
C LEU A 16 -5.58 -23.83 25.30
N ALA A 17 -6.45 -23.91 26.31
CA ALA A 17 -7.79 -23.34 26.24
C ALA A 17 -7.70 -21.80 26.36
N LEU A 18 -7.90 -21.11 25.27
CA LEU A 18 -8.08 -19.65 25.24
C LEU A 18 -9.58 -19.32 25.44
N PRO A 19 -9.96 -18.50 26.44
CA PRO A 19 -11.32 -18.00 26.52
C PRO A 19 -11.58 -16.97 25.42
N LEU A 20 -12.56 -17.20 24.56
CA LEU A 20 -13.12 -16.21 23.66
C LEU A 20 -13.88 -15.18 24.51
N ALA A 21 -13.28 -14.02 24.74
CA ALA A 21 -14.01 -12.84 25.16
C ALA A 21 -14.56 -12.15 23.90
N ALA A 22 -15.80 -12.42 23.58
CA ALA A 22 -16.55 -11.67 22.58
C ALA A 22 -16.88 -10.28 23.16
N ALA A 23 -16.08 -9.26 22.83
CA ALA A 23 -16.43 -7.88 23.05
C ALA A 23 -17.26 -7.39 21.86
N THR A 24 -18.58 -7.49 21.96
CA THR A 24 -19.51 -6.79 21.08
C THR A 24 -19.57 -5.33 21.49
N ALA A 25 -18.74 -4.47 20.93
CA ALA A 25 -18.93 -3.04 20.98
C ALA A 25 -19.94 -2.65 19.88
N GLY A 26 -21.22 -2.63 20.23
CA GLY A 26 -22.25 -2.03 19.39
C GLY A 26 -22.16 -0.50 19.45
N PRO A 27 -22.49 0.22 18.36
CA PRO A 27 -22.59 1.67 18.41
C PRO A 27 -23.75 2.06 19.32
N LEU A 28 -23.46 2.88 20.32
CA LEU A 28 -24.47 3.51 21.13
C LEU A 28 -25.17 4.59 20.29
N SER A 29 -26.33 4.25 19.75
CA SER A 29 -27.25 5.24 19.20
C SER A 29 -27.75 6.09 20.35
N ASP A 30 -27.37 7.37 20.33
CA ASP A 30 -27.86 8.39 21.28
C ASP A 30 -29.26 8.84 20.83
N GLU A 31 -30.22 7.96 20.98
CA GLU A 31 -31.65 8.25 20.83
C GLU A 31 -32.34 8.01 22.17
N GLY A 32 -32.37 9.00 23.03
CA GLY A 32 -33.15 8.85 24.25
C GLY A 32 -33.02 9.91 25.33
N ARG A 33 -32.55 11.11 25.01
CA ARG A 33 -32.47 12.15 26.05
C ARG A 33 -33.27 13.44 25.78
N GLY A 34 -34.17 13.41 24.82
CA GLY A 34 -35.06 14.53 24.47
C GLY A 34 -36.48 14.50 25.09
N GLY A 35 -36.85 13.44 25.84
CA GLY A 35 -38.26 13.18 26.16
C GLY A 35 -38.74 13.57 27.57
N LEU A 36 -37.87 13.93 28.49
CA LEU A 36 -38.29 14.12 29.90
C LEU A 36 -38.32 15.58 30.42
N LEU A 37 -37.84 16.56 29.65
CA LEU A 37 -37.83 17.95 30.06
C LEU A 37 -38.98 18.80 29.49
N THR A 38 -39.76 18.25 28.56
CA THR A 38 -40.88 18.96 27.94
C THR A 38 -42.15 18.92 28.83
N SER A 39 -42.17 18.12 29.91
CA SER A 39 -43.34 17.99 30.78
C SER A 39 -43.33 18.91 32.01
N LEU A 40 -42.29 19.69 32.22
CA LEU A 40 -42.18 20.56 33.40
C LEU A 40 -42.42 22.05 33.13
N GLY A 41 -42.98 22.40 31.96
CA GLY A 41 -43.67 23.68 31.78
C GLY A 41 -42.90 24.95 32.17
N LEU A 42 -41.56 24.96 32.10
CA LEU A 42 -40.80 26.19 32.31
C LEU A 42 -40.64 26.91 30.96
N ARG A 43 -41.61 27.80 30.73
CA ARG A 43 -41.46 28.89 29.78
C ARG A 43 -40.54 29.90 30.43
N ASP A 44 -39.37 30.10 29.88
CA ASP A 44 -38.59 31.31 30.07
C ASP A 44 -38.44 32.05 28.77
N ASP A 45 -38.81 33.30 28.86
CA ASP A 45 -38.92 34.31 27.84
C ASP A 45 -37.66 34.54 27.01
N GLU A 46 -37.92 34.75 25.77
CA GLU A 46 -37.23 35.59 24.79
C GLU A 46 -36.19 36.59 25.31
N ARG A 47 -34.97 36.43 24.83
CA ARG A 47 -34.21 37.57 24.30
C ARG A 47 -33.11 37.12 23.33
N GLY A 48 -33.25 37.65 22.15
CA GLY A 48 -32.40 37.48 21.00
C GLY A 48 -30.91 37.63 21.26
N GLY A 49 -30.23 36.67 20.78
CA GLY A 49 -28.80 36.68 20.57
C GLY A 49 -28.54 35.76 19.40
N GLY A 50 -28.49 36.35 18.18
CA GLY A 50 -28.10 35.61 16.99
C GLY A 50 -26.70 35.00 17.16
N ALA A 51 -26.65 33.76 17.61
CA ALA A 51 -25.46 32.94 17.46
C ALA A 51 -25.28 32.73 15.95
N ARG A 52 -24.49 33.62 15.37
CA ARG A 52 -23.92 33.46 14.04
C ARG A 52 -23.30 32.09 14.01
N ALA A 53 -23.88 31.19 13.24
CA ALA A 53 -23.27 29.89 12.95
C ALA A 53 -21.87 30.19 12.40
N GLU A 54 -20.90 30.02 13.26
CA GLU A 54 -19.48 30.08 12.89
C GLU A 54 -19.29 28.98 11.88
N GLY A 55 -19.09 29.37 10.62
CA GLY A 55 -19.02 28.46 9.51
C GLY A 55 -17.97 27.40 9.81
N ALA A 56 -18.38 26.14 9.82
CA ALA A 56 -17.49 25.01 9.89
C ALA A 56 -16.40 25.23 8.85
N ARG A 57 -15.18 25.50 9.35
CA ARG A 57 -14.01 25.63 8.50
C ARG A 57 -13.88 24.32 7.73
N PRO A 58 -13.88 24.34 6.38
CA PRO A 58 -13.70 23.09 5.63
C PRO A 58 -12.43 22.42 6.12
N GLU A 59 -12.54 21.19 6.59
CA GLU A 59 -11.36 20.40 6.91
C GLU A 59 -10.52 20.30 5.63
N PRO A 60 -9.19 20.52 5.72
CA PRO A 60 -8.33 20.39 4.55
C PRO A 60 -8.45 18.95 4.03
N LYS A 61 -9.02 18.81 2.82
CA LYS A 61 -9.09 17.52 2.12
C LYS A 61 -7.66 16.97 2.01
N ALA A 62 -7.44 15.75 2.48
CA ALA A 62 -6.16 15.09 2.33
C ALA A 62 -5.76 15.10 0.84
N PRO A 63 -4.48 15.27 0.51
CA PRO A 63 -4.03 15.25 -0.87
C PRO A 63 -4.41 13.93 -1.51
N GLU A 64 -5.09 14.01 -2.64
CA GLU A 64 -5.52 12.88 -3.42
C GLU A 64 -4.30 12.31 -4.16
N THR A 65 -4.02 11.01 -3.99
CA THR A 65 -2.95 10.31 -4.69
C THR A 65 -3.52 9.65 -5.94
N ASP A 66 -3.12 10.12 -7.09
CA ASP A 66 -3.38 9.46 -8.36
C ASP A 66 -2.45 8.25 -8.51
N THR A 67 -2.98 7.13 -8.96
CA THR A 67 -2.22 5.89 -9.08
C THR A 67 -2.54 5.19 -10.39
N ARG A 68 -1.50 4.72 -11.09
CA ARG A 68 -1.62 3.92 -12.30
C ARG A 68 -0.69 2.72 -12.21
N CYS A 69 -1.27 1.53 -12.08
CA CYS A 69 -0.55 0.27 -11.91
C CYS A 69 -0.73 -0.64 -13.12
N GLY A 70 0.31 -1.44 -13.39
CA GLY A 70 0.18 -2.63 -14.23
C GLY A 70 -0.42 -3.80 -13.45
N PRO A 71 -0.59 -4.95 -14.10
CA PRO A 71 -1.04 -6.16 -13.44
C PRO A 71 0.00 -6.66 -12.43
N GLU A 72 -0.46 -7.40 -11.45
CA GLU A 72 0.40 -8.25 -10.64
C GLU A 72 0.92 -9.41 -11.49
N LEU A 73 2.22 -9.65 -11.42
CA LEU A 73 2.92 -10.69 -12.16
C LEU A 73 3.71 -11.58 -11.20
N SER A 74 3.81 -12.86 -11.54
CA SER A 74 4.56 -13.84 -10.77
C SER A 74 5.57 -14.56 -11.66
N SER A 75 6.74 -14.88 -11.12
CA SER A 75 7.71 -15.75 -11.76
C SER A 75 7.60 -17.20 -11.25
N PRO A 76 7.99 -18.21 -12.05
CA PRO A 76 8.04 -19.60 -11.60
C PRO A 76 8.95 -19.84 -10.38
N GLU A 77 9.93 -18.96 -10.18
CA GLU A 77 10.89 -19.02 -9.07
C GLU A 77 10.31 -18.50 -7.76
N GLY A 78 9.14 -17.84 -7.77
CA GLY A 78 8.47 -17.33 -6.58
C GLY A 78 8.72 -15.84 -6.31
N VAL A 79 8.95 -15.03 -7.34
CA VAL A 79 8.88 -13.57 -7.24
C VAL A 79 7.50 -13.11 -7.69
N GLU A 80 6.84 -12.31 -6.88
CA GLU A 80 5.58 -11.64 -7.22
C GLU A 80 5.81 -10.13 -7.19
N ALA A 81 5.25 -9.38 -8.15
CA ALA A 81 5.38 -7.93 -8.17
C ALA A 81 4.28 -7.22 -8.93
N GLN A 82 3.93 -6.01 -8.44
CA GLN A 82 3.10 -5.04 -9.14
C GLN A 82 3.82 -3.69 -9.15
N THR A 83 3.92 -3.05 -10.31
CA THR A 83 4.59 -1.76 -10.48
C THR A 83 3.60 -0.67 -10.84
N CYS A 84 3.73 0.48 -10.17
CA CYS A 84 2.84 1.64 -10.27
C CYS A 84 3.62 2.92 -10.55
N VAL A 85 2.97 3.86 -11.24
CA VAL A 85 3.31 5.29 -11.23
C VAL A 85 2.31 6.00 -10.33
N LEU A 86 2.80 6.84 -9.43
CA LEU A 86 2.01 7.57 -8.46
C LEU A 86 2.21 9.08 -8.63
N GLY A 87 1.14 9.83 -8.37
CA GLY A 87 1.15 11.29 -8.37
C GLY A 87 0.44 11.85 -7.15
N GLU A 88 1.05 12.80 -6.45
CA GLU A 88 0.47 13.46 -5.29
C GLU A 88 1.03 14.89 -5.16
N ALA A 89 0.18 15.85 -4.96
CA ALA A 89 0.57 17.25 -4.72
C ALA A 89 1.63 17.76 -5.72
N GLY A 90 1.49 17.44 -7.00
CA GLY A 90 2.43 17.83 -8.05
C GLY A 90 3.80 17.15 -7.99
N ARG A 91 3.86 15.98 -7.41
CA ARG A 91 5.03 15.10 -7.41
C ARG A 91 4.70 13.81 -8.14
N VAL A 92 5.69 13.19 -8.79
CA VAL A 92 5.56 11.90 -9.49
C VAL A 92 6.68 10.97 -9.04
N TRP A 93 6.38 9.70 -8.81
CA TRP A 93 7.36 8.66 -8.50
C TRP A 93 6.86 7.30 -8.96
N ALA A 94 7.76 6.32 -9.01
CA ALA A 94 7.41 4.93 -9.20
C ALA A 94 7.48 4.17 -7.87
N ARG A 95 6.61 3.17 -7.73
CA ARG A 95 6.64 2.20 -6.65
C ARG A 95 6.40 0.81 -7.21
N THR A 96 7.19 -0.16 -6.78
CA THR A 96 6.86 -1.57 -6.96
C THR A 96 6.59 -2.22 -5.62
N TYR A 97 5.51 -2.97 -5.54
CA TYR A 97 5.18 -3.87 -4.44
C TYR A 97 5.68 -5.24 -4.83
N TYR A 98 6.27 -5.98 -3.90
CA TYR A 98 6.84 -7.29 -4.20
C TYR A 98 6.77 -8.26 -3.04
N ARG A 99 6.89 -9.55 -3.36
CA ARG A 99 7.20 -10.66 -2.45
C ARG A 99 8.33 -11.47 -3.05
N ASN A 100 9.23 -11.96 -2.20
CA ASN A 100 10.37 -12.78 -2.61
C ASN A 100 10.33 -14.15 -1.90
N ALA A 101 9.54 -15.08 -2.44
CA ALA A 101 9.45 -16.46 -1.94
C ALA A 101 10.54 -17.39 -2.50
N THR A 102 11.58 -16.85 -3.19
CA THR A 102 12.65 -17.66 -3.78
C THR A 102 13.60 -18.30 -2.76
N GLY A 103 13.55 -17.86 -1.50
CA GLY A 103 14.46 -18.32 -0.45
C GLY A 103 15.89 -17.79 -0.57
N ARG A 104 16.15 -16.84 -1.47
CA ARG A 104 17.48 -16.22 -1.68
C ARG A 104 17.36 -14.69 -1.86
N PRO A 105 18.42 -13.92 -1.52
CA PRO A 105 18.44 -12.50 -1.79
C PRO A 105 18.34 -12.20 -3.29
N LEU A 106 17.67 -11.09 -3.63
CA LEU A 106 17.56 -10.57 -4.99
C LEU A 106 17.86 -9.08 -5.01
N ASP A 107 18.09 -8.54 -6.21
CA ASP A 107 18.08 -7.11 -6.48
C ASP A 107 16.86 -6.74 -7.32
N ALA A 108 16.17 -5.67 -6.96
CA ALA A 108 15.21 -5.01 -7.83
C ALA A 108 15.83 -3.74 -8.39
N VAL A 109 15.73 -3.56 -9.70
CA VAL A 109 16.03 -2.29 -10.38
C VAL A 109 14.71 -1.67 -10.78
N LEU A 110 14.35 -0.54 -10.16
CA LEU A 110 13.13 0.20 -10.46
C LEU A 110 13.47 1.43 -11.29
N THR A 111 12.88 1.54 -12.47
CA THR A 111 13.08 2.62 -13.42
C THR A 111 11.76 3.36 -13.66
N LEU A 112 11.75 4.66 -13.37
CA LEU A 112 10.68 5.58 -13.79
C LEU A 112 11.13 6.29 -15.07
N MET A 113 10.33 6.21 -16.10
CA MET A 113 10.51 6.91 -17.38
C MET A 113 9.44 7.98 -17.52
N GLY A 114 9.86 9.19 -17.86
CA GLY A 114 8.98 10.34 -18.05
C GLY A 114 9.16 11.00 -19.40
N PRO A 115 8.40 12.07 -19.68
CA PRO A 115 8.49 12.81 -20.94
C PRO A 115 9.88 13.40 -21.17
N ALA A 116 10.20 13.67 -22.44
CA ALA A 116 11.47 14.18 -22.92
C ALA A 116 12.68 13.29 -22.59
N GLY A 117 12.49 11.96 -22.48
CA GLY A 117 13.55 11.00 -22.21
C GLY A 117 14.09 11.01 -20.77
N ARG A 118 13.38 11.67 -19.84
CA ARG A 118 13.75 11.67 -18.42
C ARG A 118 13.65 10.27 -17.86
N THR A 119 14.69 9.85 -17.16
CA THR A 119 14.74 8.54 -16.51
C THR A 119 15.31 8.68 -15.11
N VAL A 120 14.66 8.04 -14.15
CA VAL A 120 15.13 7.89 -12.76
C VAL A 120 15.20 6.42 -12.45
N GLN A 121 16.35 5.96 -11.98
CA GLN A 121 16.57 4.55 -11.66
C GLN A 121 17.14 4.40 -10.25
N ILE A 122 16.64 3.41 -9.55
CA ILE A 122 17.16 3.01 -8.23
C ILE A 122 17.33 1.50 -8.17
N ARG A 123 18.17 1.06 -7.24
CA ARG A 123 18.34 -0.35 -6.90
C ARG A 123 17.90 -0.58 -5.45
N CYS A 124 17.11 -1.60 -5.24
CA CYS A 124 16.65 -2.06 -3.94
C CYS A 124 17.13 -3.50 -3.72
N PRO A 125 17.95 -3.75 -2.70
CA PRO A 125 18.28 -5.12 -2.30
C PRO A 125 17.07 -5.74 -1.58
N LEU A 126 16.73 -6.97 -1.94
CA LEU A 126 15.65 -7.75 -1.35
C LEU A 126 16.22 -8.87 -0.48
N THR A 127 15.71 -9.01 0.71
CA THR A 127 16.05 -10.15 1.59
C THR A 127 15.42 -11.45 1.10
N ALA A 128 15.94 -12.59 1.61
CA ALA A 128 15.43 -13.92 1.34
C ALA A 128 14.21 -14.26 2.22
N GLY A 129 13.21 -13.39 2.29
CA GLY A 129 12.01 -13.59 3.09
C GLY A 129 10.77 -13.37 2.24
N ASP A 130 9.70 -14.11 2.53
CA ASP A 130 8.42 -14.01 1.84
C ASP A 130 7.52 -12.89 2.40
N GLU A 131 8.12 -11.89 3.04
CA GLU A 131 7.36 -10.73 3.52
C GLU A 131 7.13 -9.73 2.37
N PRO A 132 5.93 -9.10 2.34
CA PRO A 132 5.66 -8.02 1.40
C PRO A 132 6.64 -6.86 1.60
N GLY A 133 7.18 -6.35 0.49
CA GLY A 133 8.08 -5.20 0.48
C GLY A 133 7.73 -4.19 -0.59
N THR A 134 8.36 -3.02 -0.51
CA THR A 134 8.24 -1.96 -1.51
C THR A 134 9.60 -1.40 -1.90
N CYS A 135 9.72 -0.98 -3.16
CA CYS A 135 10.86 -0.23 -3.67
C CYS A 135 10.31 1.02 -4.37
N GLU A 136 10.86 2.21 -4.07
CA GLU A 136 10.35 3.49 -4.58
C GLU A 136 11.45 4.38 -5.11
N THR A 137 11.19 5.06 -6.23
CA THR A 137 12.04 6.17 -6.68
C THR A 137 11.82 7.40 -5.82
N PRO A 138 12.75 8.36 -5.79
CA PRO A 138 12.48 9.68 -5.23
C PRO A 138 11.23 10.32 -5.83
N LYS A 139 10.47 11.07 -5.02
CA LYS A 139 9.35 11.89 -5.50
C LYS A 139 9.90 13.12 -6.23
N GLU A 140 9.62 13.25 -7.51
CA GLU A 140 10.13 14.33 -8.35
C GLU A 140 9.03 15.29 -8.80
N ALA A 141 9.42 16.53 -9.12
CA ALA A 141 8.51 17.46 -9.80
C ALA A 141 8.26 16.95 -11.23
N PRO A 142 7.02 16.99 -11.74
CA PRO A 142 6.70 16.59 -13.10
C PRO A 142 7.52 17.38 -14.12
N ALA A 143 7.98 16.71 -15.17
CA ALA A 143 8.64 17.40 -16.27
C ALA A 143 7.67 18.41 -16.90
N GLY A 144 8.08 19.67 -17.04
CA GLY A 144 7.25 20.74 -17.60
C GLY A 144 6.33 21.45 -16.61
N ALA A 145 6.39 21.15 -15.32
CA ALA A 145 5.62 21.85 -14.28
C ALA A 145 5.86 23.39 -14.30
N ALA A 146 7.06 23.82 -14.67
CA ALA A 146 7.40 25.23 -14.82
C ALA A 146 6.63 25.94 -15.97
N GLN A 147 5.98 25.19 -16.87
CA GLN A 147 5.21 25.72 -18.01
C GLN A 147 3.68 25.65 -17.77
N GLY A 148 3.24 25.40 -16.54
CA GLY A 148 1.81 25.39 -16.19
C GLY A 148 1.00 24.25 -16.81
N ARG A 149 1.63 23.31 -17.52
CA ARG A 149 0.99 22.12 -18.06
C ARG A 149 1.27 20.97 -17.12
N GLY A 150 0.36 20.71 -16.20
CA GLY A 150 0.32 19.45 -15.46
C GLY A 150 0.14 18.32 -16.48
N ARG A 151 1.25 17.63 -16.81
CA ARG A 151 1.18 16.42 -17.63
C ARG A 151 0.64 15.32 -16.73
N GLY A 152 -0.36 14.61 -17.21
CA GLY A 152 -0.96 13.50 -16.47
C GLY A 152 0.03 12.34 -16.28
N LEU A 153 -0.33 11.41 -15.39
CA LEU A 153 0.49 10.21 -15.14
C LEU A 153 0.62 9.30 -16.37
N GLU A 154 -0.24 9.49 -17.39
CA GLU A 154 -0.20 8.74 -18.64
C GLU A 154 1.09 8.95 -19.46
N GLU A 155 1.81 10.05 -19.25
CA GLU A 155 3.09 10.31 -19.90
C GLU A 155 4.28 9.64 -19.20
N TYR A 156 4.01 9.01 -18.04
CA TYR A 156 5.01 8.29 -17.26
C TYR A 156 4.78 6.78 -17.36
N SER A 157 5.86 6.05 -17.31
CA SER A 157 5.84 4.59 -17.16
C SER A 157 6.93 4.15 -16.18
N ALA A 158 6.71 3.02 -15.54
CA ALA A 158 7.68 2.44 -14.64
C ALA A 158 7.87 0.95 -14.92
N VAL A 159 9.09 0.47 -14.71
CA VAL A 159 9.44 -0.95 -14.84
C VAL A 159 10.30 -1.34 -13.65
N ALA A 160 9.98 -2.47 -13.03
CA ALA A 160 10.78 -3.14 -12.03
C ALA A 160 11.34 -4.44 -12.62
N GLU A 161 12.64 -4.67 -12.44
CA GLU A 161 13.35 -5.87 -12.88
C GLU A 161 13.96 -6.53 -11.64
N PHE A 162 13.66 -7.82 -11.44
CA PHE A 162 14.10 -8.61 -10.29
C PHE A 162 15.10 -9.66 -10.78
N ALA A 163 16.31 -9.63 -10.24
CA ALA A 163 17.40 -10.51 -10.66
C ALA A 163 18.20 -11.03 -9.47
N VAL A 164 18.93 -12.10 -9.69
CA VAL A 164 19.94 -12.57 -8.72
C VAL A 164 21.07 -11.52 -8.67
N PRO A 165 21.57 -11.16 -7.46
CA PRO A 165 22.58 -10.11 -7.28
C PRO A 165 23.97 -10.58 -7.73
N ASP A 166 24.16 -10.83 -9.02
CA ASP A 166 25.39 -11.22 -9.67
C ASP A 166 25.52 -10.44 -10.99
N VAL A 167 26.76 -10.23 -11.45
CA VAL A 167 27.04 -9.52 -12.71
C VAL A 167 26.34 -10.18 -13.91
N ASN A 168 26.18 -11.50 -13.89
CA ASN A 168 25.48 -12.29 -14.89
C ASN A 168 24.25 -13.01 -14.29
N GLY A 169 23.71 -12.49 -13.19
CA GLY A 169 22.55 -13.07 -12.54
C GLY A 169 21.33 -13.10 -13.47
N PRO A 170 20.57 -14.20 -13.50
CA PRO A 170 19.40 -14.28 -14.34
C PRO A 170 18.32 -13.29 -13.87
N LEU A 171 17.65 -12.67 -14.85
CA LEU A 171 16.42 -11.93 -14.64
C LEU A 171 15.30 -12.94 -14.35
N LEU A 172 14.60 -12.78 -13.22
CA LEU A 172 13.52 -13.67 -12.77
C LEU A 172 12.15 -13.10 -13.12
N LEU A 173 11.96 -11.79 -12.97
CA LEU A 173 10.68 -11.13 -13.23
C LEU A 173 10.91 -9.70 -13.74
N ARG A 174 10.06 -9.28 -14.67
CA ARG A 174 9.93 -7.89 -15.11
C ARG A 174 8.47 -7.46 -15.02
N ALA A 175 8.17 -6.47 -14.18
CA ALA A 175 6.83 -5.94 -13.97
C ALA A 175 6.77 -4.47 -14.38
N GLY A 176 5.86 -4.10 -15.28
CA GLY A 176 5.70 -2.73 -15.78
C GLY A 176 4.36 -2.12 -15.38
N SER A 177 4.33 -0.80 -15.17
CA SER A 177 3.09 -0.06 -14.89
C SER A 177 2.09 -0.02 -16.06
N ASN A 178 2.55 -0.37 -17.26
CA ASN A 178 1.78 -0.36 -18.51
C ASN A 178 1.67 -1.77 -19.14
N SER A 179 2.10 -2.81 -18.42
CA SER A 179 1.96 -4.18 -18.92
C SER A 179 0.48 -4.53 -19.07
N GLU A 180 0.12 -5.23 -20.13
CA GLU A 180 -1.21 -5.80 -20.23
C GLU A 180 -1.31 -7.05 -19.36
N PRO A 181 -2.48 -7.35 -18.77
CA PRO A 181 -2.67 -8.60 -18.03
C PRO A 181 -2.41 -9.79 -18.95
N VAL A 182 -1.68 -10.78 -18.43
CA VAL A 182 -1.45 -12.03 -19.17
C VAL A 182 -2.78 -12.76 -19.26
N THR A 183 -3.38 -12.78 -20.44
CA THR A 183 -4.56 -13.61 -20.71
C THR A 183 -4.07 -15.03 -20.97
N GLU A 184 -4.20 -15.90 -19.97
CA GLU A 184 -4.01 -17.34 -20.20
C GLU A 184 -5.05 -17.81 -21.22
N ARG A 185 -4.56 -18.46 -22.29
CA ARG A 185 -5.39 -19.11 -23.33
C ARG A 185 -5.51 -20.59 -23.05
#